data_460ce97ad930336d0e312279ce667ddd
#
_entry.id   460ce97ad930336d0e312279ce667ddd
#
_cell.length_a   1.000
_cell.length_b   1.000
_cell.length_c   1.000
_cell.angle_alpha   90.00
_cell.angle_beta   90.00
_cell.angle_gamma   90.00
#
_symmetry.space_group_name_H-M   'P 1'
#
loop_
_entity.id
_entity.type
_entity.pdbx_description
1 polymer ?
#
loop_
_entity_poly.entity_id
_entity_poly.type
_entity_poly.pdbx_seq_one_letter_code
_entity_poly.pdbx_strand_id
1 'polypeptide(L)'
;GIYTEKSAFSLMRWYEYTLTLEPGQILTNTVTAPLYPAIDAGYTPSIYIYTYLLSPAKTWAQFGELKIVVNTPYYMTENDPGSFSGTERGYELTLPGLPEKELTFTLSESENPKPPKLSIPFKLVFLLAGFACFVLIGGGVIAVVLIVKRKNNRGKEQS
;
A
#
# COMPACT_ATOMS: atom_id res chain seq x y z
N GLY A 1 10.48 -12.84 -1.62
CA GLY A 1 10.61 -13.02 -0.17
C GLY A 1 9.93 -11.84 0.51
N ILE A 2 8.92 -12.11 1.31
CA ILE A 2 8.25 -11.10 2.13
C ILE A 2 9.23 -10.77 3.26
N TYR A 3 9.89 -9.62 3.18
CA TYR A 3 10.63 -9.08 4.31
C TYR A 3 9.61 -8.70 5.36
N THR A 4 9.56 -9.44 6.46
CA THR A 4 8.72 -9.08 7.59
C THR A 4 9.29 -7.81 8.22
N GLU A 5 8.41 -6.95 8.74
CA GLU A 5 8.73 -5.69 9.42
C GLU A 5 9.88 -5.84 10.44
N LYS A 6 9.93 -6.98 11.10
CA LYS A 6 11.00 -7.38 12.05
C LYS A 6 12.38 -7.49 11.41
N SER A 7 12.49 -7.82 10.11
CA SER A 7 13.76 -7.89 9.39
C SER A 7 14.30 -6.53 9.00
N ALA A 8 13.44 -5.55 8.74
CA ALA A 8 13.84 -4.18 8.43
C ALA A 8 14.48 -3.48 9.63
N PHE A 9 13.96 -3.65 10.84
CA PHE A 9 14.54 -3.10 12.07
C PHE A 9 15.95 -3.63 12.36
N SER A 10 16.27 -4.86 12.02
CA SER A 10 17.61 -5.43 12.26
C SER A 10 18.70 -4.83 11.35
N LEU A 11 18.31 -4.17 10.27
CA LEU A 11 19.22 -3.51 9.32
C LEU A 11 19.40 -2.02 9.60
N MET A 12 18.61 -1.45 10.51
CA MET A 12 18.76 -0.05 10.91
C MET A 12 20.06 0.15 11.69
N ARG A 13 20.88 1.05 11.22
CA ARG A 13 22.09 1.49 11.90
C ARG A 13 21.87 2.92 12.38
N TRP A 14 22.15 3.15 13.66
CA TRP A 14 22.09 4.46 14.28
C TRP A 14 23.50 5.03 14.38
N TYR A 15 23.66 6.28 14.02
CA TYR A 15 24.88 7.03 14.22
C TYR A 15 24.61 8.04 15.34
N GLU A 16 25.35 7.95 16.43
CA GLU A 16 25.26 8.87 17.54
C GLU A 16 26.48 9.78 17.54
N TYR A 17 26.27 11.07 17.72
CA TYR A 17 27.31 12.04 17.86
C TYR A 17 26.84 13.19 18.76
N THR A 18 27.80 13.83 19.48
CA THR A 18 27.51 14.94 20.37
C THR A 18 27.99 16.23 19.75
N LEU A 19 27.15 17.26 19.74
CA LEU A 19 27.48 18.61 19.33
C LEU A 19 27.36 19.54 20.51
N THR A 20 28.39 20.36 20.71
CA THR A 20 28.38 21.44 21.72
C THR A 20 28.23 22.75 20.99
N LEU A 21 27.25 23.57 21.37
CA LEU A 21 26.95 24.86 20.77
C LEU A 21 27.10 25.94 21.85
N GLU A 22 27.78 27.02 21.52
CA GLU A 22 27.81 28.21 22.33
C GLU A 22 26.50 29.02 22.18
N PRO A 23 26.12 29.83 23.15
CA PRO A 23 24.94 30.66 23.06
C PRO A 23 24.92 31.54 21.81
N GLY A 24 23.89 31.43 21.00
CA GLY A 24 23.74 32.17 19.71
C GLY A 24 24.52 31.59 18.54
N GLN A 25 25.24 30.51 18.72
CA GLN A 25 25.96 29.83 17.64
C GLN A 25 24.99 29.12 16.68
N ILE A 26 25.21 29.25 15.36
CA ILE A 26 24.53 28.51 14.29
C ILE A 26 25.53 27.50 13.73
N LEU A 27 25.10 26.25 13.65
CA LEU A 27 25.89 25.16 13.07
C LEU A 27 25.10 24.51 11.94
N THR A 28 25.75 24.30 10.79
CA THR A 28 25.23 23.44 9.73
C THR A 28 25.83 22.05 9.87
N ASN A 29 24.98 21.06 10.06
CA ASN A 29 25.39 19.65 10.08
C ASN A 29 24.81 18.93 8.86
N THR A 30 25.65 18.14 8.19
CA THR A 30 25.25 17.35 7.03
C THR A 30 25.47 15.88 7.29
N VAL A 31 24.40 15.09 7.14
CA VAL A 31 24.45 13.64 7.26
C VAL A 31 24.08 13.04 5.91
N THR A 32 24.90 12.13 5.41
CA THR A 32 24.63 11.39 4.16
C THR A 32 24.46 9.92 4.48
N ALA A 33 23.33 9.36 4.10
CA ALA A 33 23.01 7.96 4.29
C ALA A 33 22.30 7.39 3.03
N PRO A 34 22.51 6.11 2.69
CA PRO A 34 21.77 5.47 1.62
C PRO A 34 20.30 5.28 2.04
N LEU A 35 19.38 5.52 1.10
CA LEU A 35 17.96 5.23 1.26
C LEU A 35 17.53 4.24 0.18
N TYR A 36 17.07 3.05 0.57
CA TYR A 36 16.67 2.00 -0.34
C TYR A 36 15.14 1.89 -0.38
N PRO A 37 14.54 1.79 -1.59
CA PRO A 37 13.10 1.60 -1.71
C PRO A 37 12.67 0.15 -1.42
N ALA A 38 11.42 -0.01 -0.99
CA ALA A 38 10.70 -1.24 -1.23
C ALA A 38 10.24 -1.25 -2.69
N ILE A 39 10.32 -2.41 -3.35
CA ILE A 39 9.97 -2.54 -4.77
C ILE A 39 8.71 -3.41 -4.88
N ASP A 40 7.66 -2.87 -5.51
CA ASP A 40 6.50 -3.67 -5.89
C ASP A 40 6.56 -3.95 -7.41
N ALA A 41 7.00 -5.17 -7.74
CA ALA A 41 7.08 -5.68 -9.09
C ALA A 41 5.74 -6.19 -9.64
N GLY A 42 4.67 -6.12 -8.86
CA GLY A 42 3.31 -6.41 -9.34
C GLY A 42 2.80 -5.34 -10.30
N TYR A 43 3.26 -4.12 -10.15
CA TYR A 43 2.96 -3.04 -11.09
C TYR A 43 3.79 -3.13 -12.37
N THR A 44 3.30 -2.53 -13.45
CA THR A 44 4.02 -2.43 -14.74
C THR A 44 3.97 -0.98 -15.25
N PRO A 45 5.11 -0.27 -15.30
CA PRO A 45 6.40 -0.63 -14.71
C PRO A 45 6.31 -0.74 -13.17
N SER A 46 7.33 -1.37 -12.56
CA SER A 46 7.43 -1.49 -11.09
C SER A 46 7.37 -0.14 -10.39
N ILE A 47 6.88 -0.14 -9.15
CA ILE A 47 6.90 1.05 -8.30
C ILE A 47 7.96 0.90 -7.20
N TYR A 48 8.54 2.04 -6.81
CA TYR A 48 9.60 2.15 -5.81
C TYR A 48 9.09 2.98 -4.65
N ILE A 49 8.87 2.36 -3.51
CA ILE A 49 8.29 2.98 -2.31
C ILE A 49 9.42 3.37 -1.37
N TYR A 50 9.59 4.65 -1.11
CA TYR A 50 10.56 5.20 -0.18
C TYR A 50 9.88 5.62 1.11
N THR A 51 10.47 5.25 2.24
CA THR A 51 10.05 5.73 3.56
C THR A 51 11.23 6.35 4.27
N TYR A 52 11.08 7.61 4.68
CA TYR A 52 12.07 8.31 5.47
C TYR A 52 11.53 8.59 6.87
N LEU A 53 12.26 8.12 7.88
CA LEU A 53 11.84 8.24 9.28
C LEU A 53 12.08 9.65 9.80
N LEU A 54 11.00 10.34 10.14
CA LEU A 54 10.99 11.66 10.77
C LEU A 54 10.83 11.57 12.29
N SER A 55 10.37 10.43 12.79
CA SER A 55 10.13 10.18 14.22
C SER A 55 11.32 10.48 15.13
N PRO A 56 12.60 10.25 14.75
CA PRO A 56 13.73 10.65 15.61
C PRO A 56 13.78 12.15 15.90
N ALA A 57 13.40 12.99 14.93
CA ALA A 57 13.38 14.43 15.11
C ALA A 57 12.26 14.93 16.04
N LYS A 58 11.25 14.10 16.34
CA LYS A 58 10.17 14.43 17.31
C LYS A 58 10.67 14.58 18.75
N THR A 59 11.85 14.07 19.04
CA THR A 59 12.49 14.22 20.36
C THR A 59 13.19 15.56 20.54
N TRP A 60 13.30 16.36 19.48
CA TRP A 60 13.95 17.67 19.57
C TRP A 60 13.03 18.67 20.25
N ALA A 61 13.62 19.57 21.05
CA ALA A 61 12.86 20.58 21.79
C ALA A 61 12.10 21.54 20.90
N GLN A 62 12.65 21.83 19.71
CA GLN A 62 12.03 22.65 18.68
C GLN A 62 12.43 22.14 17.31
N PHE A 63 11.51 22.24 16.36
CA PHE A 63 11.73 21.92 14.96
C PHE A 63 11.16 23.05 14.11
N GLY A 64 11.97 23.60 13.22
CA GLY A 64 11.55 24.66 12.30
C GLY A 64 10.99 24.13 10.99
N GLU A 65 11.31 24.82 9.91
CA GLU A 65 10.90 24.42 8.57
C GLU A 65 11.58 23.11 8.12
N LEU A 66 10.82 22.22 7.50
CA LEU A 66 11.31 21.02 6.84
C LEU A 66 11.20 21.18 5.33
N LYS A 67 12.35 21.27 4.66
CA LYS A 67 12.42 21.26 3.20
C LYS A 67 12.93 19.91 2.71
N ILE A 68 12.16 19.29 1.81
CA ILE A 68 12.44 17.99 1.21
C ILE A 68 12.61 18.20 -0.28
N VAL A 69 13.73 17.71 -0.83
CA VAL A 69 14.02 17.76 -2.27
C VAL A 69 14.31 16.35 -2.76
N VAL A 70 13.56 15.91 -3.76
CA VAL A 70 13.70 14.59 -4.39
C VAL A 70 14.20 14.79 -5.81
N ASN A 71 15.50 14.58 -6.05
CA ASN A 71 16.07 14.66 -7.40
C ASN A 71 15.92 13.29 -8.08
N THR A 72 15.08 13.21 -9.08
CA THR A 72 14.75 11.97 -9.78
C THR A 72 14.23 12.24 -11.19
N PRO A 73 14.52 11.38 -12.18
CA PRO A 73 13.87 11.41 -13.48
C PRO A 73 12.52 10.67 -13.49
N TYR A 74 12.16 9.99 -12.39
CA TYR A 74 10.93 9.19 -12.30
C TYR A 74 9.73 10.05 -11.88
N TYR A 75 8.54 9.57 -12.21
CA TYR A 75 7.29 10.18 -11.80
C TYR A 75 6.96 9.84 -10.35
N MET A 76 6.56 10.84 -9.56
CA MET A 76 6.02 10.63 -8.22
C MET A 76 4.52 10.34 -8.34
N THR A 77 4.12 9.12 -7.99
CA THR A 77 2.74 8.65 -8.14
C THR A 77 1.93 8.81 -6.86
N GLU A 78 2.59 8.71 -5.70
CA GLU A 78 1.96 8.87 -4.38
C GLU A 78 2.93 9.54 -3.41
N ASN A 79 2.40 10.27 -2.45
CA ASN A 79 3.17 10.86 -1.35
C ASN A 79 2.31 11.13 -0.11
N ASP A 80 2.90 11.06 1.08
CA ASP A 80 2.30 11.39 2.37
C ASP A 80 3.44 11.76 3.37
N PRO A 81 3.37 12.83 4.15
CA PRO A 81 2.34 13.88 4.15
C PRO A 81 2.62 14.99 3.15
N GLY A 82 1.55 15.71 2.81
CA GLY A 82 1.62 16.91 1.99
C GLY A 82 1.60 16.63 0.48
N SER A 83 1.82 17.69 -0.29
CA SER A 83 1.85 17.63 -1.75
C SER A 83 3.16 18.21 -2.26
N PHE A 84 3.93 17.39 -2.97
CA PHE A 84 5.14 17.83 -3.64
C PHE A 84 4.82 18.67 -4.87
N SER A 85 5.61 19.71 -5.08
CA SER A 85 5.61 20.51 -6.31
C SER A 85 6.69 19.99 -7.25
N GLY A 86 6.38 19.90 -8.55
CA GLY A 86 7.36 19.52 -9.57
C GLY A 86 8.42 20.61 -9.76
N THR A 87 9.67 20.19 -9.98
CA THR A 87 10.80 21.04 -10.31
C THR A 87 11.48 20.52 -11.59
N GLU A 88 12.46 21.26 -12.13
CA GLU A 88 13.23 20.79 -13.31
C GLU A 88 13.99 19.46 -13.07
N ARG A 89 14.28 19.12 -11.80
CA ARG A 89 15.08 17.95 -11.43
C ARG A 89 14.32 16.91 -10.62
N GLY A 90 13.01 17.08 -10.44
CA GLY A 90 12.19 16.18 -9.65
C GLY A 90 11.12 16.90 -8.85
N TYR A 91 11.16 16.83 -7.51
CA TYR A 91 10.07 17.29 -6.67
C TYR A 91 10.57 17.99 -5.42
N GLU A 92 9.80 18.95 -4.91
CA GLU A 92 10.10 19.69 -3.69
C GLU A 92 8.84 19.80 -2.81
N LEU A 93 9.04 19.67 -1.49
CA LEU A 93 8.01 19.88 -0.47
C LEU A 93 8.61 20.71 0.65
N THR A 94 7.90 21.76 1.07
CA THR A 94 8.25 22.55 2.25
C THR A 94 7.11 22.48 3.25
N LEU A 95 7.44 22.13 4.49
CA LEU A 95 6.51 22.04 5.60
C LEU A 95 6.93 23.02 6.71
N PRO A 96 5.98 23.72 7.37
CA PRO A 96 6.30 24.70 8.43
C PRO A 96 6.77 24.06 9.73
N GLY A 97 6.89 22.75 9.77
CA GLY A 97 7.31 21.99 10.93
C GLY A 97 7.43 20.51 10.60
N LEU A 98 7.69 19.71 11.63
CA LEU A 98 7.77 18.26 11.52
C LEU A 98 6.35 17.66 11.43
N PRO A 99 6.03 16.87 10.42
CA PRO A 99 4.73 16.22 10.32
C PRO A 99 4.58 15.09 11.36
N GLU A 100 3.34 14.72 11.66
CA GLU A 100 3.08 13.61 12.58
C GLU A 100 3.40 12.24 12.00
N LYS A 101 3.26 12.10 10.69
CA LYS A 101 3.54 10.87 9.96
C LYS A 101 4.97 10.84 9.42
N GLU A 102 5.46 9.65 9.20
CA GLU A 102 6.70 9.43 8.44
C GLU A 102 6.51 9.87 6.97
N LEU A 103 7.61 10.30 6.35
CA LEU A 103 7.56 10.64 4.94
C LEU A 103 7.57 9.37 4.09
N THR A 104 6.56 9.21 3.27
CA THR A 104 6.50 8.13 2.27
C THR A 104 6.20 8.73 0.91
N PHE A 105 6.93 8.30 -0.11
CA PHE A 105 6.65 8.65 -1.49
C PHE A 105 6.96 7.49 -2.43
N THR A 106 6.22 7.41 -3.52
CA THR A 106 6.32 6.34 -4.51
C THR A 106 6.78 6.92 -5.84
N LEU A 107 7.80 6.31 -6.43
CA LEU A 107 8.32 6.66 -7.75
C LEU A 107 8.06 5.54 -8.74
N SER A 108 7.85 5.89 -10.02
CA SER A 108 7.74 4.94 -11.12
C SER A 108 8.32 5.54 -12.42
N GLU A 109 8.73 4.68 -13.34
CA GLU A 109 9.13 5.09 -14.70
C GLU A 109 7.96 5.62 -15.53
N SER A 110 6.72 5.38 -15.11
CA SER A 110 5.50 5.87 -15.73
C SER A 110 4.67 6.67 -14.74
N GLU A 111 4.03 7.72 -15.21
CA GLU A 111 3.09 8.52 -14.43
C GLU A 111 1.88 7.67 -13.95
N ASN A 112 1.50 6.67 -14.75
CA ASN A 112 0.36 5.80 -14.48
C ASN A 112 0.78 4.33 -14.54
N PRO A 113 1.49 3.80 -13.54
CA PRO A 113 1.86 2.39 -13.50
C PRO A 113 0.60 1.52 -13.37
N LYS A 114 0.52 0.47 -14.17
CA LYS A 114 -0.64 -0.44 -14.17
C LYS A 114 -0.56 -1.37 -12.97
N PRO A 115 -1.61 -1.44 -12.15
CA PRO A 115 -1.64 -2.35 -11.00
C PRO A 115 -1.61 -3.81 -11.46
N PRO A 116 -1.25 -4.74 -10.57
CA PRO A 116 -1.24 -6.16 -10.88
C PRO A 116 -2.62 -6.62 -11.35
N LYS A 117 -2.66 -7.39 -12.43
CA LYS A 117 -3.91 -8.00 -12.89
C LYS A 117 -4.38 -8.98 -11.82
N LEU A 118 -5.59 -8.76 -11.31
CA LEU A 118 -6.22 -9.69 -10.38
C LEU A 118 -6.49 -11.00 -11.14
N SER A 119 -5.64 -12.00 -10.96
CA SER A 119 -5.87 -13.34 -11.49
C SER A 119 -6.78 -14.08 -10.51
N ILE A 120 -8.07 -14.17 -10.85
CA ILE A 120 -8.99 -15.02 -10.10
C ILE A 120 -8.51 -16.47 -10.32
N PRO A 121 -8.15 -17.22 -9.27
CA PRO A 121 -7.67 -18.58 -9.44
C PRO A 121 -8.75 -19.42 -10.10
N PHE A 122 -8.39 -20.08 -11.19
CA PHE A 122 -9.31 -20.88 -12.02
C PHE A 122 -10.12 -21.89 -11.20
N LYS A 123 -9.52 -22.42 -10.11
CA LYS A 123 -10.20 -23.29 -9.14
C LYS A 123 -11.41 -22.62 -8.47
N LEU A 124 -11.36 -21.31 -8.18
CA LEU A 124 -12.46 -20.57 -7.57
C LEU A 124 -13.63 -20.41 -8.54
N VAL A 125 -13.34 -20.17 -9.82
CA VAL A 125 -14.36 -20.07 -10.88
C VAL A 125 -15.10 -21.39 -11.03
N PHE A 126 -14.39 -22.52 -11.06
CA PHE A 126 -15.00 -23.84 -11.10
C PHE A 126 -15.83 -24.19 -9.87
N LEU A 127 -15.37 -23.81 -8.70
CA LEU A 127 -16.07 -24.05 -7.45
C LEU A 127 -17.40 -23.27 -7.40
N LEU A 128 -17.40 -22.02 -7.85
CA LEU A 128 -18.61 -21.20 -7.95
C LEU A 128 -19.57 -21.71 -9.04
N ALA A 129 -19.05 -22.12 -10.21
CA ALA A 129 -19.85 -22.70 -11.27
C ALA A 129 -20.47 -24.05 -10.85
N GLY A 130 -19.68 -24.92 -10.19
CA GLY A 130 -20.17 -26.19 -9.64
C GLY A 130 -21.26 -26.00 -8.60
N PHE A 131 -21.11 -25.03 -7.68
CA PHE A 131 -22.12 -24.72 -6.68
C PHE A 131 -23.43 -24.22 -7.31
N ALA A 132 -23.36 -23.35 -8.33
CA ALA A 132 -24.52 -22.89 -9.05
C ALA A 132 -25.28 -24.03 -9.76
N CYS A 133 -24.55 -24.95 -10.41
CA CYS A 133 -25.14 -26.15 -11.02
C CYS A 133 -25.81 -27.06 -9.97
N PHE A 134 -25.21 -27.22 -8.80
CA PHE A 134 -25.75 -28.05 -7.72
C PHE A 134 -27.07 -27.48 -7.18
N VAL A 135 -27.15 -26.17 -7.02
CA VAL A 135 -28.36 -25.48 -6.56
C VAL A 135 -29.49 -25.61 -7.60
N LEU A 136 -29.18 -25.47 -8.88
CA LEU A 136 -30.19 -25.60 -9.97
C LEU A 136 -30.71 -27.02 -10.05
N ILE A 137 -29.87 -28.04 -10.01
CA ILE A 137 -30.26 -29.44 -10.07
C ILE A 137 -31.05 -29.85 -8.81
N GLY A 138 -30.53 -29.51 -7.64
CA GLY A 138 -31.17 -29.79 -6.35
C GLY A 138 -32.55 -29.10 -6.21
N GLY A 139 -32.63 -27.82 -6.61
CA GLY A 139 -33.88 -27.07 -6.64
C GLY A 139 -34.91 -27.68 -7.62
N GLY A 140 -34.45 -28.12 -8.79
CA GLY A 140 -35.30 -28.80 -9.78
C GLY A 140 -35.90 -30.11 -9.27
N VAL A 141 -35.10 -30.95 -8.59
CA VAL A 141 -35.56 -32.21 -8.02
C VAL A 141 -36.60 -31.98 -6.91
N ILE A 142 -36.37 -31.01 -6.03
CA ILE A 142 -37.34 -30.66 -4.98
C ILE A 142 -38.66 -30.20 -5.56
N ALA A 143 -38.62 -29.35 -6.60
CA ALA A 143 -39.84 -28.88 -7.28
C ALA A 143 -40.64 -30.01 -7.89
N VAL A 144 -39.98 -30.96 -8.58
CA VAL A 144 -40.65 -32.13 -9.16
C VAL A 144 -41.29 -33.00 -8.08
N VAL A 145 -40.59 -33.27 -6.99
CA VAL A 145 -41.13 -34.07 -5.87
C VAL A 145 -42.36 -33.39 -5.24
N LEU A 146 -42.33 -32.08 -5.07
CA LEU A 146 -43.48 -31.33 -4.55
C LEU A 146 -44.69 -31.36 -5.49
N ILE A 147 -44.46 -31.25 -6.80
CA ILE A 147 -45.53 -31.32 -7.80
C ILE A 147 -46.17 -32.70 -7.82
N VAL A 148 -45.36 -33.76 -7.81
CA VAL A 148 -45.86 -35.15 -7.79
C VAL A 148 -46.66 -35.44 -6.52
N LYS A 149 -46.14 -35.02 -5.35
CA LYS A 149 -46.80 -35.17 -4.06
C LYS A 149 -48.16 -34.43 -4.01
N ARG A 150 -48.22 -33.23 -4.60
CA ARG A 150 -49.43 -32.41 -4.67
C ARG A 150 -50.49 -33.05 -5.59
N LYS A 151 -50.07 -33.66 -6.72
CA LYS A 151 -50.95 -34.37 -7.62
C LYS A 151 -51.52 -35.63 -7.03
N ASN A 152 -50.72 -36.39 -6.27
CA ASN A 152 -51.15 -37.64 -5.59
C ASN A 152 -52.15 -37.38 -4.45
N ASN A 153 -52.01 -36.27 -3.73
CA ASN A 153 -52.95 -35.90 -2.66
C ASN A 153 -54.31 -35.47 -3.25
N ARG A 154 -54.35 -34.79 -4.41
CA ARG A 154 -55.63 -34.43 -5.06
C ARG A 154 -56.39 -35.63 -5.59
N GLY A 155 -55.71 -36.73 -5.97
CA GLY A 155 -56.36 -37.96 -6.41
C GLY A 155 -57.00 -38.79 -5.28
N LYS A 156 -56.62 -38.52 -4.02
CA LYS A 156 -57.22 -39.22 -2.83
C LYS A 156 -58.45 -38.53 -2.24
N GLU A 157 -58.70 -37.27 -2.61
CA GLU A 157 -59.92 -36.54 -2.19
C GLU A 157 -61.10 -36.72 -3.13
N GLN A 158 -60.92 -37.39 -4.26
CA GLN A 158 -62.00 -37.65 -5.24
C GLN A 158 -62.46 -39.12 -5.29
N SER A 159 -62.00 -39.98 -4.39
CA SER A 159 -62.39 -41.37 -4.24
C SER A 159 -63.05 -41.59 -2.87
#